data_02a4d9a3c3bc706cc1a48c902fb2b48c
#
_entry.id   02a4d9a3c3bc706cc1a48c902fb2b48c
#
_cell.length_a   1.000
_cell.length_b   1.000
_cell.length_c   1.000
_cell.angle_alpha   90.00
_cell.angle_beta   90.00
_cell.angle_gamma   90.00
#
_symmetry.space_group_name_H-M   'P 1'
#
loop_
_entity.id
_entity.type
_entity.pdbx_description
1 polymer ?
#
loop_
_entity_poly.entity_id
_entity_poly.type
_entity_poly.pdbx_seq_one_letter_code
_entity_poly.pdbx_strand_id
1 'polypeptide(L)'
;MAHFAKISEENEVLTVLTLDDKDMLNADGVEEEIVGQTYLEQHNNWPAHLWIQTSYNTHSNVHELGGTPLRGNFAGLGYTWDENDNIFWPKKNHTSWVKNISEARWQSPIGDEPVLTAEQILQNTPGDEDGNTPATHGWHYVWNEANTTWDLTDSKADLTNSEEDLTNSEA
;
A
#
# COMPACT_ATOMS: atom_id res chain seq x y z
N MET A 1 20.19 -2.28 11.75
CA MET A 1 18.95 -2.47 12.56
C MET A 1 17.95 -3.27 11.77
N ALA A 2 17.48 -4.36 12.32
CA ALA A 2 16.45 -5.19 11.72
C ALA A 2 15.04 -4.76 12.18
N HIS A 3 14.02 -5.10 11.41
CA HIS A 3 12.63 -4.85 11.76
C HIS A 3 11.87 -6.16 11.83
N PHE A 4 10.98 -6.28 12.81
CA PHE A 4 10.11 -7.44 12.98
C PHE A 4 8.67 -7.03 13.13
N ALA A 5 7.80 -7.62 12.34
CA ALA A 5 6.37 -7.53 12.51
C ALA A 5 5.91 -8.53 13.57
N LYS A 6 5.20 -8.04 14.58
CA LYS A 6 4.41 -8.86 15.48
C LYS A 6 3.08 -9.17 14.81
N ILE A 7 2.76 -10.44 14.60
CA ILE A 7 1.50 -10.85 14.00
C ILE A 7 0.59 -11.58 14.99
N SER A 8 -0.72 -11.54 14.73
CA SER A 8 -1.69 -12.36 15.46
C SER A 8 -1.69 -13.81 14.96
N GLU A 9 -2.42 -14.69 15.65
CA GLU A 9 -2.68 -16.07 15.21
C GLU A 9 -3.39 -16.14 13.83
N GLU A 10 -4.10 -15.09 13.45
CA GLU A 10 -4.75 -14.91 12.15
C GLU A 10 -3.85 -14.21 11.12
N ASN A 11 -2.57 -14.08 11.41
CA ASN A 11 -1.55 -13.45 10.57
C ASN A 11 -1.73 -11.93 10.33
N GLU A 12 -2.51 -11.23 11.15
CA GLU A 12 -2.61 -9.77 11.06
C GLU A 12 -1.43 -9.10 11.75
N VAL A 13 -0.81 -8.10 11.11
CA VAL A 13 0.26 -7.29 11.67
C VAL A 13 -0.28 -6.35 12.75
N LEU A 14 0.13 -6.60 13.99
CA LEU A 14 -0.29 -5.84 15.18
C LEU A 14 0.63 -4.64 15.47
N THR A 15 1.93 -4.79 15.22
CA THR A 15 2.94 -3.73 15.35
C THR A 15 4.23 -4.14 14.65
N VAL A 16 5.13 -3.19 14.45
CA VAL A 16 6.50 -3.46 13.96
C VAL A 16 7.49 -2.89 14.96
N LEU A 17 8.46 -3.70 15.35
CA LEU A 17 9.55 -3.30 16.25
C LEU A 17 10.88 -3.30 15.50
N THR A 18 11.78 -2.45 15.97
CA THR A 18 13.17 -2.40 15.53
C THR A 18 14.04 -3.18 16.53
N LEU A 19 14.95 -3.99 16.02
CA LEU A 19 15.91 -4.76 16.80
C LEU A 19 17.34 -4.36 16.41
N ASP A 20 18.23 -4.24 17.40
CA ASP A 20 19.64 -4.01 17.13
C ASP A 20 20.25 -5.23 16.45
N ASP A 21 21.15 -5.01 15.48
CA ASP A 21 21.78 -6.09 14.71
C ASP A 21 22.52 -7.08 15.63
N LYS A 22 23.13 -6.59 16.73
CA LYS A 22 23.79 -7.43 17.73
C LYS A 22 22.89 -8.49 18.38
N ASP A 23 21.57 -8.21 18.48
CA ASP A 23 20.57 -9.07 19.11
C ASP A 23 20.01 -10.12 18.12
N MET A 24 20.52 -10.11 16.89
CA MET A 24 20.24 -11.09 15.84
C MET A 24 21.41 -12.02 15.52
N LEU A 25 22.59 -11.80 16.16
CA LEU A 25 23.79 -12.56 15.84
C LEU A 25 23.75 -13.94 16.49
N ASN A 26 24.01 -14.98 15.69
CA ASN A 26 24.31 -16.32 16.19
C ASN A 26 25.71 -16.42 16.80
N ALA A 27 26.13 -17.59 17.23
CA ALA A 27 27.44 -17.84 17.84
C ALA A 27 28.64 -17.53 16.91
N ASP A 28 28.40 -17.56 15.59
CA ASP A 28 29.42 -17.28 14.57
C ASP A 28 29.41 -15.79 14.15
N GLY A 29 28.57 -14.96 14.77
CA GLY A 29 28.46 -13.53 14.46
C GLY A 29 27.68 -13.25 13.15
N VAL A 30 26.85 -14.18 12.71
CA VAL A 30 26.00 -14.04 11.53
C VAL A 30 24.57 -13.70 11.97
N GLU A 31 23.94 -12.76 11.27
CA GLU A 31 22.54 -12.42 11.52
C GLU A 31 21.61 -13.56 11.08
N GLU A 32 20.76 -13.98 11.99
CA GLU A 32 19.73 -15.00 11.75
C GLU A 32 18.38 -14.56 12.32
N GLU A 33 17.33 -14.69 11.54
CA GLU A 33 15.96 -14.33 11.94
C GLU A 33 15.51 -15.05 13.21
N ILE A 34 15.83 -16.35 13.33
CA ILE A 34 15.44 -17.14 14.50
C ILE A 34 16.04 -16.63 15.81
N VAL A 35 17.23 -16.03 15.76
CA VAL A 35 17.87 -15.43 16.93
C VAL A 35 17.07 -14.19 17.37
N GLY A 36 16.72 -13.32 16.43
CA GLY A 36 15.88 -12.16 16.69
C GLY A 36 14.48 -12.54 17.19
N GLN A 37 13.85 -13.55 16.61
CA GLN A 37 12.58 -14.09 17.06
C GLN A 37 12.63 -14.59 18.52
N THR A 38 13.67 -15.33 18.87
CA THR A 38 13.88 -15.84 20.22
C THR A 38 14.11 -14.69 21.23
N TYR A 39 14.89 -13.69 20.84
CA TYR A 39 15.11 -12.50 21.65
C TYR A 39 13.77 -11.77 21.92
N LEU A 40 12.97 -11.56 20.87
CA LEU A 40 11.70 -10.86 20.97
C LEU A 40 10.66 -11.65 21.80
N GLU A 41 10.63 -12.97 21.70
CA GLU A 41 9.79 -13.82 22.57
C GLU A 41 10.10 -13.60 24.03
N GLN A 42 11.40 -13.64 24.39
CA GLN A 42 11.84 -13.49 25.78
C GLN A 42 11.51 -12.10 26.37
N HIS A 43 11.52 -11.07 25.55
CA HIS A 43 11.37 -9.69 26.03
C HIS A 43 9.94 -9.13 25.88
N ASN A 44 9.08 -9.77 25.06
CA ASN A 44 7.74 -9.26 24.76
C ASN A 44 6.60 -10.20 25.19
N ASN A 45 6.90 -11.37 25.74
CA ASN A 45 5.90 -12.39 26.11
C ASN A 45 4.94 -12.70 24.96
N TRP A 46 5.49 -12.93 23.76
CA TRP A 46 4.78 -13.24 22.53
C TRP A 46 5.53 -14.30 21.74
N PRO A 47 4.87 -15.35 21.22
CA PRO A 47 5.55 -16.52 20.64
C PRO A 47 6.54 -16.16 19.54
N ALA A 48 7.70 -16.80 19.53
CA ALA A 48 8.78 -16.53 18.56
C ALA A 48 8.30 -16.61 17.10
N HIS A 49 7.50 -17.62 16.75
CA HIS A 49 6.99 -17.85 15.41
C HIS A 49 5.99 -16.77 14.90
N LEU A 50 5.50 -15.91 15.79
CA LEU A 50 4.64 -14.76 15.46
C LEU A 50 5.41 -13.44 15.35
N TRP A 51 6.73 -13.53 15.25
CA TRP A 51 7.61 -12.43 14.90
C TRP A 51 8.23 -12.69 13.54
N ILE A 52 7.84 -11.92 12.54
CA ILE A 52 8.28 -12.10 11.16
C ILE A 52 9.17 -10.94 10.76
N GLN A 53 10.41 -11.23 10.36
CA GLN A 53 11.34 -10.18 9.93
C GLN A 53 10.79 -9.46 8.69
N THR A 54 11.00 -8.15 8.62
CA THR A 54 10.60 -7.30 7.49
C THR A 54 11.68 -6.27 7.20
N SER A 55 11.68 -5.67 6.01
CA SER A 55 12.66 -4.66 5.64
C SER A 55 12.00 -3.34 5.29
N TYR A 56 12.41 -2.27 5.99
CA TYR A 56 11.93 -0.91 5.73
C TYR A 56 12.15 -0.45 4.28
N ASN A 57 13.16 -0.99 3.62
CA ASN A 57 13.53 -0.63 2.24
C ASN A 57 12.82 -1.50 1.18
N THR A 58 11.84 -2.34 1.56
CA THR A 58 11.16 -3.23 0.62
C THR A 58 9.72 -2.81 0.40
N HIS A 59 9.38 -2.46 -0.85
CA HIS A 59 8.02 -2.12 -1.28
C HIS A 59 7.76 -2.72 -2.68
N SER A 60 6.60 -3.32 -2.88
CA SER A 60 6.18 -3.86 -4.18
C SER A 60 7.22 -4.81 -4.81
N ASN A 61 7.84 -5.67 -4.00
CA ASN A 61 8.94 -6.56 -4.38
C ASN A 61 10.22 -5.85 -4.88
N VAL A 62 10.38 -4.57 -4.58
CA VAL A 62 11.59 -3.80 -4.90
C VAL A 62 12.28 -3.37 -3.62
N HIS A 63 13.61 -3.48 -3.57
CA HIS A 63 14.42 -2.93 -2.49
C HIS A 63 14.96 -1.57 -2.92
N GLU A 64 14.55 -0.49 -2.26
CA GLU A 64 14.83 0.91 -2.67
C GLU A 64 16.32 1.24 -2.79
N LEU A 65 17.17 0.55 -2.02
CA LEU A 65 18.64 0.74 -2.05
C LEU A 65 19.36 -0.31 -2.92
N GLY A 66 18.63 -1.01 -3.80
CA GLY A 66 19.22 -2.00 -4.71
C GLY A 66 19.63 -3.33 -4.07
N GLY A 67 19.23 -3.60 -2.83
CA GLY A 67 19.42 -4.88 -2.17
C GLY A 67 18.40 -5.94 -2.61
N THR A 68 18.36 -7.07 -1.89
CA THR A 68 17.35 -8.12 -2.11
C THR A 68 16.06 -7.74 -1.38
N PRO A 69 14.90 -7.71 -2.08
CA PRO A 69 13.62 -7.49 -1.42
C PRO A 69 13.33 -8.56 -0.37
N LEU A 70 12.80 -8.17 0.76
CA LEU A 70 12.40 -9.09 1.82
C LEU A 70 10.89 -9.07 1.98
N ARG A 71 10.23 -10.22 1.70
CA ARG A 71 8.79 -10.45 1.96
C ARG A 71 7.84 -9.46 1.30
N GLY A 72 8.18 -9.05 0.08
CA GLY A 72 7.34 -8.25 -0.82
C GLY A 72 7.14 -6.81 -0.39
N ASN A 73 6.78 -6.58 0.86
CA ASN A 73 6.55 -5.25 1.42
C ASN A 73 7.10 -5.12 2.84
N PHE A 74 7.45 -3.90 3.23
CA PHE A 74 7.56 -3.56 4.63
C PHE A 74 6.21 -3.76 5.32
N ALA A 75 6.20 -4.45 6.44
CA ALA A 75 4.98 -4.74 7.17
C ALA A 75 4.33 -3.46 7.72
N GLY A 76 3.08 -3.24 7.39
CA GLY A 76 2.25 -2.15 7.92
C GLY A 76 1.22 -2.67 8.92
N LEU A 77 0.75 -1.81 9.84
CA LEU A 77 -0.34 -2.14 10.77
C LEU A 77 -1.59 -2.59 9.98
N GLY A 78 -2.19 -3.72 10.38
CA GLY A 78 -3.37 -4.28 9.73
C GLY A 78 -3.08 -4.97 8.38
N TYR A 79 -1.79 -5.09 7.97
CA TYR A 79 -1.42 -5.96 6.86
C TYR A 79 -1.60 -7.42 7.27
N THR A 80 -1.73 -8.28 6.28
CA THR A 80 -1.80 -9.73 6.49
C THR A 80 -0.50 -10.38 6.02
N TRP A 81 0.14 -11.14 6.88
CA TRP A 81 1.24 -12.01 6.50
C TRP A 81 0.72 -13.24 5.78
N ASP A 82 1.22 -13.50 4.58
CA ASP A 82 0.93 -14.71 3.81
C ASP A 82 2.23 -15.51 3.65
N GLU A 83 2.31 -16.61 4.38
CA GLU A 83 3.50 -17.48 4.36
C GLU A 83 3.68 -18.18 3.01
N ASN A 84 2.59 -18.53 2.32
CA ASN A 84 2.65 -19.21 1.02
C ASN A 84 3.20 -18.30 -0.07
N ASP A 85 2.77 -17.04 -0.08
CA ASP A 85 3.26 -16.02 -1.02
C ASP A 85 4.60 -15.44 -0.56
N ASN A 86 4.96 -15.59 0.73
CA ASN A 86 6.07 -14.93 1.42
C ASN A 86 5.97 -13.38 1.29
N ILE A 87 4.76 -12.84 1.51
CA ILE A 87 4.44 -11.42 1.30
C ILE A 87 3.61 -10.87 2.46
N PHE A 88 3.94 -9.65 2.90
CA PHE A 88 3.02 -8.83 3.70
C PHE A 88 2.05 -8.11 2.78
N TRP A 89 0.80 -8.56 2.77
CA TRP A 89 -0.26 -7.97 1.96
C TRP A 89 -0.88 -6.76 2.64
N PRO A 90 -0.93 -5.59 1.96
CA PRO A 90 -1.69 -4.46 2.47
C PRO A 90 -3.18 -4.78 2.56
N LYS A 91 -3.90 -3.99 3.35
CA LYS A 91 -5.36 -4.13 3.43
C LYS A 91 -5.98 -4.00 2.03
N LYS A 92 -6.85 -4.95 1.69
CA LYS A 92 -7.52 -4.97 0.39
C LYS A 92 -8.52 -3.81 0.28
N ASN A 93 -8.35 -2.96 -0.72
CA ASN A 93 -9.20 -1.77 -0.91
C ASN A 93 -10.55 -2.11 -1.57
N HIS A 94 -10.57 -3.10 -2.46
CA HIS A 94 -11.73 -3.50 -3.24
C HIS A 94 -11.92 -5.00 -3.19
N THR A 95 -13.15 -5.47 -3.00
CA THR A 95 -13.45 -6.90 -2.81
C THR A 95 -13.09 -7.74 -4.03
N SER A 96 -13.28 -7.18 -5.24
CA SER A 96 -12.99 -7.86 -6.51
C SER A 96 -11.51 -7.96 -6.87
N TRP A 97 -10.64 -7.13 -6.26
CA TRP A 97 -9.23 -7.10 -6.62
C TRP A 97 -8.52 -8.41 -6.31
N VAL A 98 -7.51 -8.74 -7.08
CA VAL A 98 -6.73 -9.98 -7.00
C VAL A 98 -5.29 -9.69 -6.61
N LYS A 99 -4.60 -10.71 -6.10
CA LYS A 99 -3.18 -10.62 -5.75
C LYS A 99 -2.31 -10.57 -7.01
N ASN A 100 -1.51 -9.52 -7.15
CA ASN A 100 -0.37 -9.49 -8.06
C ASN A 100 0.89 -9.84 -7.26
N ILE A 101 1.28 -11.11 -7.27
CA ILE A 101 2.40 -11.63 -6.48
C ILE A 101 3.72 -11.02 -6.93
N SER A 102 3.91 -10.79 -8.23
CA SER A 102 5.15 -10.25 -8.78
C SER A 102 5.46 -8.83 -8.31
N GLU A 103 4.43 -8.06 -8.02
CA GLU A 103 4.53 -6.68 -7.53
C GLU A 103 4.07 -6.52 -6.08
N ALA A 104 3.76 -7.64 -5.40
CA ALA A 104 3.29 -7.67 -4.00
C ALA A 104 2.18 -6.64 -3.70
N ARG A 105 1.22 -6.47 -4.61
CA ARG A 105 0.10 -5.52 -4.49
C ARG A 105 -1.24 -6.12 -4.93
N TRP A 106 -2.30 -5.51 -4.45
CA TRP A 106 -3.64 -5.78 -4.99
C TRP A 106 -3.79 -5.07 -6.34
N GLN A 107 -4.41 -5.74 -7.29
CA GLN A 107 -4.66 -5.25 -8.64
C GLN A 107 -6.09 -5.55 -9.05
N SER A 108 -6.69 -4.68 -9.86
CA SER A 108 -8.01 -4.97 -10.42
C SER A 108 -7.95 -6.21 -11.33
N PRO A 109 -9.03 -7.00 -11.43
CA PRO A 109 -9.04 -8.21 -12.26
C PRO A 109 -8.90 -7.94 -13.76
N ILE A 110 -9.07 -6.68 -14.20
CA ILE A 110 -8.93 -6.25 -15.58
C ILE A 110 -7.66 -5.44 -15.86
N GLY A 111 -6.72 -5.42 -14.91
CA GLY A 111 -5.45 -4.71 -15.01
C GLY A 111 -5.45 -3.34 -14.33
N ASP A 112 -4.40 -2.57 -14.59
CA ASP A 112 -4.19 -1.29 -13.94
C ASP A 112 -5.17 -0.22 -14.43
N GLU A 113 -5.23 0.88 -13.67
CA GLU A 113 -5.96 2.08 -14.04
C GLU A 113 -5.54 2.56 -15.44
N PRO A 114 -6.49 2.85 -16.35
CA PRO A 114 -6.16 3.37 -17.67
C PRO A 114 -5.47 4.73 -17.58
N VAL A 115 -4.56 5.00 -18.51
CA VAL A 115 -3.88 6.29 -18.60
C VAL A 115 -4.83 7.31 -19.24
N LEU A 116 -4.90 8.52 -18.67
CA LEU A 116 -5.64 9.63 -19.24
C LEU A 116 -5.07 10.00 -20.62
N THR A 117 -5.95 10.41 -21.54
CA THR A 117 -5.53 10.93 -22.85
C THR A 117 -4.80 12.27 -22.69
N ALA A 118 -4.01 12.64 -23.70
CA ALA A 118 -3.31 13.93 -23.70
C ALA A 118 -4.27 15.12 -23.58
N GLU A 119 -5.46 15.03 -24.15
CA GLU A 119 -6.51 16.04 -24.03
C GLU A 119 -7.04 16.14 -22.59
N GLN A 120 -7.33 15.03 -21.94
CA GLN A 120 -7.77 15.00 -20.55
C GLN A 120 -6.70 15.54 -19.59
N ILE A 121 -5.43 15.20 -19.83
CA ILE A 121 -4.30 15.74 -19.05
C ILE A 121 -4.22 17.25 -19.22
N LEU A 122 -4.38 17.77 -20.45
CA LEU A 122 -4.38 19.20 -20.72
C LEU A 122 -5.54 19.92 -20.02
N GLN A 123 -6.74 19.34 -20.02
CA GLN A 123 -7.91 19.88 -19.33
C GLN A 123 -7.77 19.88 -17.81
N ASN A 124 -7.00 18.93 -17.26
CA ASN A 124 -6.66 18.86 -15.82
C ASN A 124 -5.58 19.86 -15.41
N THR A 125 -4.89 20.49 -16.38
CA THR A 125 -3.78 21.40 -16.11
C THR A 125 -4.28 22.85 -16.08
N PRO A 126 -3.88 23.68 -15.10
CA PRO A 126 -4.14 25.12 -15.13
C PRO A 126 -3.58 25.77 -16.38
N GLY A 127 -4.30 26.76 -16.93
CA GLY A 127 -3.94 27.43 -18.18
C GLY A 127 -2.73 28.40 -18.08
N ASP A 128 -2.31 28.73 -16.85
CA ASP A 128 -1.13 29.56 -16.58
C ASP A 128 -0.33 29.06 -15.37
N GLU A 129 0.95 29.41 -15.31
CA GLU A 129 1.85 29.02 -14.22
C GLU A 129 1.50 29.69 -12.88
N ASP A 130 0.81 30.80 -12.91
CA ASP A 130 0.40 31.56 -11.72
C ASP A 130 -0.91 31.06 -11.11
N GLY A 131 -1.58 30.08 -11.75
CA GLY A 131 -2.82 29.47 -11.27
C GLY A 131 -4.06 30.36 -11.37
N ASN A 132 -3.97 31.51 -12.11
CA ASN A 132 -5.10 32.43 -12.32
C ASN A 132 -6.14 31.85 -13.28
N THR A 133 -5.72 30.93 -14.17
CA THR A 133 -6.61 30.20 -15.06
C THR A 133 -6.74 28.76 -14.56
N PRO A 134 -7.76 28.42 -13.78
CA PRO A 134 -7.90 27.07 -13.21
C PRO A 134 -8.09 26.02 -14.31
N ALA A 135 -7.67 24.80 -14.04
CA ALA A 135 -7.97 23.64 -14.89
C ALA A 135 -9.48 23.56 -15.14
N THR A 136 -9.87 23.19 -16.36
CA THR A 136 -11.30 23.13 -16.76
C THR A 136 -12.01 21.89 -16.27
N HIS A 137 -11.25 20.79 -16.07
CA HIS A 137 -11.76 19.49 -15.63
C HIS A 137 -10.86 18.89 -14.56
N GLY A 138 -11.35 17.85 -13.90
CA GLY A 138 -10.62 17.02 -12.95
C GLY A 138 -10.76 15.53 -13.31
N TRP A 139 -10.39 15.19 -14.57
CA TRP A 139 -10.50 13.81 -15.06
C TRP A 139 -9.64 12.86 -14.26
N HIS A 140 -10.24 11.75 -13.82
CA HIS A 140 -9.57 10.62 -13.18
C HIS A 140 -10.42 9.36 -13.34
N TYR A 141 -9.81 8.19 -13.18
CA TYR A 141 -10.53 6.94 -13.15
C TYR A 141 -10.86 6.54 -11.72
N VAL A 142 -12.04 5.98 -11.53
CA VAL A 142 -12.50 5.40 -10.26
C VAL A 142 -12.88 3.95 -10.50
N TRP A 143 -12.45 3.07 -9.60
CA TRP A 143 -12.86 1.68 -9.67
C TRP A 143 -14.34 1.51 -9.32
N ASN A 144 -15.09 0.94 -10.23
CA ASN A 144 -16.50 0.58 -10.03
C ASN A 144 -16.60 -0.90 -9.64
N GLU A 145 -16.77 -1.13 -8.34
CA GLU A 145 -16.85 -2.48 -7.78
C GLU A 145 -18.04 -3.27 -8.30
N ALA A 146 -19.17 -2.63 -8.55
CA ALA A 146 -20.39 -3.29 -9.01
C ALA A 146 -20.28 -3.82 -10.44
N ASN A 147 -19.60 -3.07 -11.31
CA ASN A 147 -19.43 -3.41 -12.72
C ASN A 147 -18.05 -4.02 -13.03
N THR A 148 -17.13 -4.01 -12.06
CA THR A 148 -15.72 -4.41 -12.22
C THR A 148 -15.05 -3.67 -13.40
N THR A 149 -15.22 -2.35 -13.44
CA THR A 149 -14.70 -1.45 -14.48
C THR A 149 -13.98 -0.26 -13.90
N TRP A 150 -13.10 0.34 -14.67
CA TRP A 150 -12.58 1.67 -14.43
C TRP A 150 -13.49 2.70 -15.09
N ASP A 151 -14.19 3.50 -14.30
CA ASP A 151 -15.09 4.53 -14.77
C ASP A 151 -14.36 5.87 -14.80
N LEU A 152 -14.36 6.55 -15.97
CA LEU A 152 -13.81 7.89 -16.10
C LEU A 152 -14.77 8.90 -15.46
N THR A 153 -14.25 9.72 -14.55
CA THR A 153 -15.01 10.68 -13.75
C THR A 153 -14.36 12.06 -13.85
N ASP A 154 -15.18 13.11 -13.80
CA ASP A 154 -14.72 14.49 -13.73
C ASP A 154 -15.13 15.09 -12.37
N SER A 155 -14.16 15.28 -11.47
CA SER A 155 -14.40 15.84 -10.14
C SER A 155 -14.87 17.30 -10.13
N LYS A 156 -14.74 18.02 -11.25
CA LYS A 156 -15.25 19.41 -11.36
C LYS A 156 -16.67 19.50 -11.88
N ALA A 157 -17.13 18.53 -12.64
CA ALA A 157 -18.54 18.47 -13.08
C ALA A 157 -19.50 18.35 -11.89
N ASP A 158 -19.12 17.63 -10.84
CA ASP A 158 -19.95 17.44 -9.64
C ASP A 158 -20.09 18.73 -8.82
N LEU A 159 -19.07 19.61 -8.84
CA LEU A 159 -19.10 20.91 -8.13
C LEU A 159 -20.07 21.90 -8.79
N THR A 160 -20.13 21.92 -10.12
CA THR A 160 -21.06 22.82 -10.85
C THR A 160 -22.51 22.42 -10.66
N ASN A 161 -22.81 21.12 -10.60
CA ASN A 161 -24.18 20.61 -10.34
C ASN A 161 -24.67 20.93 -8.92
N SER A 162 -23.78 20.95 -7.93
CA SER A 162 -24.13 21.30 -6.55
C SER A 162 -24.41 22.78 -6.33
N GLU A 163 -23.78 23.68 -7.12
CA GLU A 163 -24.05 25.13 -7.08
C GLU A 163 -25.36 25.51 -7.80
N GLU A 164 -25.75 24.80 -8.88
CA GLU A 164 -27.03 25.00 -9.56
C GLU A 164 -28.23 24.57 -8.70
N ASP A 165 -28.11 23.50 -7.91
CA ASP A 165 -29.16 23.06 -7.01
C ASP A 165 -29.41 24.05 -5.83
N LEU A 166 -28.37 24.75 -5.37
CA LEU A 166 -28.48 25.75 -4.33
C LEU A 166 -29.17 27.03 -4.82
N THR A 167 -28.93 27.42 -6.06
CA THR A 167 -29.54 28.63 -6.66
C THR A 167 -31.01 28.42 -7.04
N ASN A 168 -31.43 27.20 -7.35
CA ASN A 168 -32.84 26.87 -7.66
C ASN A 168 -33.72 26.65 -6.41
N SER A 169 -33.16 26.58 -5.21
CA SER A 169 -33.91 26.43 -3.95
C SER A 169 -34.32 27.75 -3.32
N GLU A 170 -33.81 28.89 -3.82
CA GLU A 170 -34.11 30.25 -3.32
C GLU A 170 -35.04 31.07 -4.25
N ALA A 171 -35.69 30.48 -5.22
CA ALA A 171 -36.61 31.15 -6.16
C ALA A 171 -38.07 30.82 -5.92
#